data_e425883038146f9ac28055f3c759219c
#
_entry.id   e425883038146f9ac28055f3c759219c
#
_cell.length_a   1.000
_cell.length_b   1.000
_cell.length_c   1.000
_cell.angle_alpha   90.00
_cell.angle_beta   90.00
_cell.angle_gamma   90.00
#
_symmetry.space_group_name_H-M   'P 1'
#
loop_
_entity.id
_entity.type
_entity.pdbx_description
1 polymer ?
#
loop_
_entity_poly.entity_id
_entity_poly.type
_entity_poly.pdbx_seq_one_letter_code
_entity_poly.pdbx_strand_id
1 'polypeptide(L)'
;MNKQEQVQQMTTYMANFVSHIAKVLPDDIIAKLDELGAQEDAPLSKVIYETMKRNQKLAKELNRPSCQDTGVLQFWVKCGVDFPLIGEVEGLLKEAVVKSTFEAPLRHNSVETFDEFNTGRNVGKGTPTVWWDIIPNSDKCEIYAYMAGGGCTLPGKAMVLMPGAGYEGVTKFVMDVMTSYGINACPPLLVGVGGLTAVSIVSAVVFLSLIHISE
;
A
#
# COMPACT_ATOMS: atom_id res chain seq x y z
N MET A 1 -6.73 27.45 -17.17
CA MET A 1 -6.15 26.12 -17.50
C MET A 1 -7.25 25.29 -18.12
N ASN A 2 -7.03 24.73 -19.29
CA ASN A 2 -8.00 23.84 -19.91
C ASN A 2 -8.00 22.44 -19.22
N LYS A 3 -9.00 21.61 -19.53
CA LYS A 3 -9.15 20.29 -18.89
C LYS A 3 -7.92 19.39 -19.10
N GLN A 4 -7.34 19.41 -20.29
CA GLN A 4 -6.17 18.59 -20.63
C GLN A 4 -4.92 19.01 -19.83
N GLU A 5 -4.72 20.32 -19.67
CA GLU A 5 -3.64 20.87 -18.83
C GLU A 5 -3.81 20.47 -17.36
N GLN A 6 -5.05 20.46 -16.84
CA GLN A 6 -5.37 20.04 -15.48
C GLN A 6 -5.06 18.55 -15.27
N VAL A 7 -5.47 17.68 -16.22
CA VAL A 7 -5.15 16.24 -16.19
C VAL A 7 -3.65 16.02 -16.18
N GLN A 8 -2.90 16.68 -17.07
CA GLN A 8 -1.45 16.55 -17.15
C GLN A 8 -0.75 17.02 -15.87
N GLN A 9 -1.22 18.10 -15.28
CA GLN A 9 -0.68 18.62 -14.02
C GLN A 9 -0.95 17.64 -12.88
N MET A 10 -2.19 17.14 -12.76
CA MET A 10 -2.56 16.16 -11.73
C MET A 10 -1.79 14.84 -11.89
N THR A 11 -1.62 14.35 -13.13
CA THR A 11 -0.77 13.18 -13.43
C THR A 11 0.66 13.40 -12.91
N THR A 12 1.21 14.58 -13.12
CA THR A 12 2.57 14.91 -12.66
C THR A 12 2.65 14.96 -11.14
N TYR A 13 1.67 15.54 -10.46
CA TYR A 13 1.61 15.55 -8.99
C TYR A 13 1.50 14.13 -8.43
N MET A 14 0.64 13.30 -9.01
CA MET A 14 0.49 11.92 -8.58
C MET A 14 1.75 11.07 -8.85
N ALA A 15 2.44 11.27 -9.96
CA ALA A 15 3.72 10.60 -10.22
C ALA A 15 4.79 10.99 -9.19
N ASN A 16 4.88 12.29 -8.85
CA ASN A 16 5.78 12.77 -7.82
C ASN A 16 5.41 12.21 -6.44
N PHE A 17 4.12 12.12 -6.13
CA PHE A 17 3.64 11.53 -4.89
C PHE A 17 4.00 10.04 -4.78
N VAL A 18 3.76 9.24 -5.83
CA VAL A 18 4.17 7.84 -5.90
C VAL A 18 5.69 7.70 -5.74
N SER A 19 6.47 8.55 -6.43
CA SER A 19 7.92 8.59 -6.29
C SER A 19 8.36 8.95 -4.86
N HIS A 20 7.61 9.80 -4.17
CA HIS A 20 7.89 10.19 -2.79
C HIS A 20 7.65 9.03 -1.82
N ILE A 21 6.48 8.39 -1.86
CA ILE A 21 6.14 7.29 -0.95
C ILE A 21 7.03 6.05 -1.12
N ALA A 22 7.64 5.87 -2.30
CA ALA A 22 8.61 4.81 -2.52
C ALA A 22 9.93 5.01 -1.74
N LYS A 23 10.24 6.25 -1.33
CA LYS A 23 11.52 6.65 -0.73
C LYS A 23 11.40 7.11 0.71
N VAL A 24 10.24 7.57 1.11
CA VAL A 24 10.03 8.25 2.38
C VAL A 24 8.86 7.59 3.11
N LEU A 25 9.14 7.12 4.32
CA LEU A 25 8.08 6.67 5.22
C LEU A 25 7.44 7.89 5.90
N PRO A 26 6.14 7.82 6.25
CA PRO A 26 5.49 8.81 7.10
C PRO A 26 6.20 8.97 8.46
N ASP A 27 6.14 10.17 9.02
CA ASP A 27 6.87 10.50 10.27
C ASP A 27 6.40 9.66 11.46
N ASP A 28 5.12 9.33 11.54
CA ASP A 28 4.55 8.46 12.58
C ASP A 28 5.07 7.01 12.48
N ILE A 29 5.26 6.51 11.27
CA ILE A 29 5.90 5.20 11.05
C ILE A 29 7.36 5.21 11.45
N ILE A 30 8.09 6.28 11.11
CA ILE A 30 9.50 6.45 11.54
C ILE A 30 9.57 6.48 13.07
N ALA A 31 8.70 7.26 13.73
CA ALA A 31 8.64 7.33 15.18
C ALA A 31 8.32 5.96 15.81
N LYS A 32 7.41 5.19 15.20
CA LYS A 32 7.06 3.85 15.68
C LYS A 32 8.21 2.85 15.51
N LEU A 33 8.94 2.92 14.42
CA LEU A 33 10.14 2.09 14.22
C LEU A 33 11.23 2.43 15.24
N ASP A 34 11.37 3.71 15.58
CA ASP A 34 12.32 4.16 16.61
C ASP A 34 11.92 3.65 18.00
N GLU A 35 10.63 3.72 18.34
CA GLU A 35 10.09 3.18 19.59
C GLU A 35 10.34 1.66 19.69
N LEU A 36 9.97 0.90 18.65
CA LEU A 36 10.18 -0.55 18.63
C LEU A 36 11.66 -0.93 18.71
N GLY A 37 12.52 -0.22 17.99
CA GLY A 37 13.96 -0.44 18.06
C GLY A 37 14.58 -0.13 19.42
N ALA A 38 14.01 0.85 20.15
CA ALA A 38 14.44 1.17 21.52
C ALA A 38 14.01 0.14 22.55
N GLN A 39 12.88 -0.55 22.31
CA GLN A 39 12.37 -1.62 23.18
C GLN A 39 13.01 -2.99 22.92
N GLU A 40 13.74 -3.12 21.82
CA GLU A 40 14.32 -4.39 21.41
C GLU A 40 15.56 -4.74 22.26
N ASP A 41 15.62 -5.96 22.74
CA ASP A 41 16.72 -6.44 23.58
C ASP A 41 17.72 -7.34 22.82
N ALA A 42 17.25 -8.04 21.79
CA ALA A 42 18.07 -8.96 21.03
C ALA A 42 19.12 -8.22 20.16
N PRO A 43 20.42 -8.55 20.29
CA PRO A 43 21.48 -7.83 19.59
C PRO A 43 21.30 -7.79 18.05
N LEU A 44 20.86 -8.91 17.46
CA LEU A 44 20.64 -9.00 16.01
C LEU A 44 19.49 -8.10 15.57
N SER A 45 18.41 -8.06 16.32
CA SER A 45 17.25 -7.20 16.01
C SER A 45 17.63 -5.72 16.11
N LYS A 46 18.46 -5.32 17.07
CA LYS A 46 18.98 -3.94 17.14
C LYS A 46 19.72 -3.54 15.87
N VAL A 47 20.61 -4.40 15.37
CA VAL A 47 21.33 -4.17 14.11
C VAL A 47 20.37 -4.02 12.92
N ILE A 48 19.27 -4.79 12.91
CA ILE A 48 18.25 -4.69 11.86
C ILE A 48 17.59 -3.32 11.90
N TYR A 49 17.13 -2.84 13.08
CA TYR A 49 16.52 -1.51 13.21
C TYR A 49 17.48 -0.37 12.81
N GLU A 50 18.75 -0.43 13.22
CA GLU A 50 19.77 0.53 12.79
C GLU A 50 19.96 0.50 11.27
N THR A 51 19.97 -0.69 10.68
CA THR A 51 20.07 -0.86 9.23
C THR A 51 18.89 -0.26 8.50
N MET A 52 17.66 -0.46 9.03
CA MET A 52 16.45 0.17 8.48
C MET A 52 16.55 1.69 8.51
N LYS A 53 16.97 2.30 9.63
CA LYS A 53 17.18 3.76 9.73
C LYS A 53 18.19 4.26 8.71
N ARG A 54 19.33 3.58 8.60
CA ARG A 54 20.37 3.93 7.63
C ARG A 54 19.85 3.82 6.20
N ASN A 55 19.09 2.77 5.90
CA ASN A 55 18.49 2.57 4.59
C ASN A 55 17.51 3.69 4.22
N GLN A 56 16.64 4.13 5.15
CA GLN A 56 15.73 5.24 4.94
C GLN A 56 16.48 6.56 4.63
N LYS A 57 17.58 6.81 5.31
CA LYS A 57 18.44 7.97 5.03
C LYS A 57 19.05 7.88 3.62
N LEU A 58 19.62 6.73 3.27
CA LEU A 58 20.22 6.50 1.96
C LEU A 58 19.21 6.58 0.81
N ALA A 59 17.98 6.09 1.02
CA ALA A 59 16.91 6.18 0.03
C ALA A 59 16.60 7.64 -0.34
N LYS A 60 16.54 8.52 0.66
CA LYS A 60 16.36 9.97 0.44
C LYS A 60 17.60 10.60 -0.25
N GLU A 61 18.79 10.35 0.24
CA GLU A 61 20.06 10.93 -0.26
C GLU A 61 20.34 10.51 -1.71
N LEU A 62 20.13 9.25 -2.02
CA LEU A 62 20.41 8.67 -3.34
C LEU A 62 19.25 8.76 -4.30
N ASN A 63 18.11 9.28 -3.86
CA ASN A 63 16.87 9.34 -4.63
C ASN A 63 16.48 7.97 -5.22
N ARG A 64 16.45 6.94 -4.37
CA ARG A 64 16.14 5.55 -4.71
C ARG A 64 15.02 5.01 -3.81
N PRO A 65 14.22 4.02 -4.27
CA PRO A 65 13.28 3.34 -3.41
C PRO A 65 13.95 2.73 -2.18
N SER A 66 13.25 2.74 -1.06
CA SER A 66 13.75 2.21 0.21
C SER A 66 13.80 0.68 0.28
N CYS A 67 13.16 0.00 -0.66
CA CYS A 67 13.13 -1.46 -0.75
C CYS A 67 13.32 -1.91 -2.21
N GLN A 68 13.97 -3.07 -2.42
CA GLN A 68 14.08 -3.68 -3.76
C GLN A 68 12.71 -4.19 -4.27
N ASP A 69 11.81 -4.58 -3.38
CA ASP A 69 10.42 -4.86 -3.71
C ASP A 69 9.60 -3.60 -3.53
N THR A 70 9.47 -2.81 -4.58
CA THR A 70 8.71 -1.56 -4.57
C THR A 70 7.21 -1.77 -4.58
N GLY A 71 6.76 -3.02 -4.74
CA GLY A 71 5.38 -3.41 -4.60
C GLY A 71 4.49 -3.09 -5.78
N VAL A 72 3.20 -3.34 -5.57
CA VAL A 72 2.11 -3.01 -6.48
C VAL A 72 1.32 -1.84 -5.88
N LEU A 73 1.01 -0.87 -6.71
CA LEU A 73 0.29 0.33 -6.29
C LEU A 73 -1.22 0.07 -6.24
N GLN A 74 -1.82 0.56 -5.18
CA GLN A 74 -3.26 0.62 -4.99
C GLN A 74 -3.65 2.05 -4.60
N PHE A 75 -4.81 2.49 -5.06
CA PHE A 75 -5.34 3.80 -4.72
C PHE A 75 -6.72 3.69 -4.13
N TRP A 76 -6.96 4.45 -3.08
CA TRP A 76 -8.29 4.68 -2.55
C TRP A 76 -8.67 6.12 -2.86
N VAL A 77 -9.73 6.28 -3.63
CA VAL A 77 -10.18 7.58 -4.15
C VAL A 77 -11.53 7.92 -3.53
N LYS A 78 -11.54 8.91 -2.62
CA LYS A 78 -12.76 9.55 -2.13
C LYS A 78 -13.05 10.75 -3.01
N CYS A 79 -14.02 10.63 -3.90
CA CYS A 79 -14.25 11.64 -4.92
C CYS A 79 -15.69 12.14 -4.93
N GLY A 80 -15.84 13.43 -4.90
CA GLY A 80 -17.13 14.10 -5.07
C GLY A 80 -17.67 13.92 -6.48
N VAL A 81 -19.00 13.76 -6.59
CA VAL A 81 -19.67 13.63 -7.89
C VAL A 81 -19.48 14.85 -8.79
N ASP A 82 -19.26 16.02 -8.19
CA ASP A 82 -19.08 17.29 -8.88
C ASP A 82 -17.59 17.61 -9.16
N PHE A 83 -16.69 16.69 -8.84
CA PHE A 83 -15.26 16.88 -9.11
C PHE A 83 -15.01 16.93 -10.63
N PRO A 84 -14.40 18.01 -11.17
CA PRO A 84 -14.34 18.25 -12.60
C PRO A 84 -13.61 17.18 -13.42
N LEU A 85 -12.69 16.44 -12.78
CA LEU A 85 -11.86 15.42 -13.42
C LEU A 85 -12.24 13.98 -13.01
N ILE A 86 -13.40 13.76 -12.40
CA ILE A 86 -13.79 12.43 -11.90
C ILE A 86 -13.65 11.31 -12.95
N GLY A 87 -14.04 11.60 -14.18
CA GLY A 87 -13.92 10.65 -15.30
C GLY A 87 -12.49 10.39 -15.79
N GLU A 88 -11.52 11.20 -15.37
CA GLU A 88 -10.12 11.10 -15.81
C GLU A 88 -9.22 10.46 -14.72
N VAL A 89 -9.69 10.38 -13.47
CA VAL A 89 -8.87 9.99 -12.30
C VAL A 89 -8.21 8.63 -12.52
N GLU A 90 -8.91 7.62 -12.96
CA GLU A 90 -8.33 6.29 -13.16
C GLU A 90 -7.24 6.29 -14.24
N GLY A 91 -7.48 7.00 -15.35
CA GLY A 91 -6.52 7.14 -16.45
C GLY A 91 -5.25 7.86 -16.00
N LEU A 92 -5.41 9.01 -15.32
CA LEU A 92 -4.26 9.77 -14.83
C LEU A 92 -3.46 9.03 -13.76
N LEU A 93 -4.10 8.23 -12.91
CA LEU A 93 -3.39 7.40 -11.93
C LEU A 93 -2.57 6.30 -12.60
N LYS A 94 -3.10 5.64 -13.63
CA LYS A 94 -2.34 4.68 -14.44
C LYS A 94 -1.12 5.32 -15.10
N GLU A 95 -1.31 6.49 -15.70
CA GLU A 95 -0.22 7.25 -16.32
C GLU A 95 0.82 7.69 -15.29
N ALA A 96 0.39 8.14 -14.10
CA ALA A 96 1.27 8.49 -12.99
C ALA A 96 2.11 7.30 -12.52
N VAL A 97 1.54 6.10 -12.46
CA VAL A 97 2.28 4.87 -12.12
C VAL A 97 3.34 4.55 -13.18
N VAL A 98 3.00 4.66 -14.46
CA VAL A 98 3.99 4.48 -15.54
C VAL A 98 5.12 5.46 -15.40
N LYS A 99 4.82 6.75 -15.25
CA LYS A 99 5.80 7.82 -15.11
C LYS A 99 6.72 7.60 -13.90
N SER A 100 6.15 7.33 -12.73
CA SER A 100 6.91 7.07 -11.51
C SER A 100 7.76 5.80 -11.58
N THR A 101 7.32 4.78 -12.33
CA THR A 101 8.10 3.54 -12.53
C THR A 101 9.47 3.83 -13.13
N PHE A 102 9.56 4.78 -14.05
CA PHE A 102 10.83 5.16 -14.66
C PHE A 102 11.59 6.23 -13.88
N GLU A 103 10.88 7.20 -13.29
CA GLU A 103 11.51 8.34 -12.59
C GLU A 103 11.99 8.00 -11.18
N ALA A 104 11.30 7.10 -10.46
CA ALA A 104 11.68 6.67 -9.10
C ALA A 104 12.65 5.50 -9.01
N PRO A 105 13.16 4.96 -10.01
CA PRO A 105 13.13 3.71 -10.74
C PRO A 105 12.53 2.55 -9.91
N LEU A 106 11.23 2.41 -9.99
CA LEU A 106 10.52 1.31 -9.33
C LEU A 106 10.84 -0.02 -10.00
N ARG A 107 10.85 -1.10 -9.22
CA ARG A 107 10.97 -2.45 -9.75
C ARG A 107 9.73 -2.79 -10.58
N HIS A 108 9.91 -3.52 -11.68
CA HIS A 108 8.82 -3.97 -12.55
C HIS A 108 8.15 -5.22 -11.94
N ASN A 109 7.25 -5.00 -10.98
CA ASN A 109 6.62 -6.08 -10.20
C ASN A 109 5.33 -6.64 -10.84
N SER A 110 4.72 -5.89 -11.78
CA SER A 110 3.43 -6.27 -12.35
C SER A 110 3.59 -7.09 -13.61
N VAL A 111 3.03 -8.30 -13.58
CA VAL A 111 3.01 -9.26 -14.69
C VAL A 111 1.56 -9.51 -15.09
N GLU A 112 1.26 -9.49 -16.38
CA GLU A 112 -0.04 -9.92 -16.90
C GLU A 112 -0.27 -11.40 -16.61
N THR A 113 -1.32 -11.69 -15.86
CA THR A 113 -1.53 -13.01 -15.27
C THR A 113 -1.71 -14.12 -16.32
N PHE A 114 -2.39 -13.82 -17.41
CA PHE A 114 -2.72 -14.84 -18.43
C PHE A 114 -1.63 -15.01 -19.48
N ASP A 115 -0.94 -13.92 -19.82
CA ASP A 115 0.11 -13.92 -20.83
C ASP A 115 1.51 -14.10 -20.21
N GLU A 116 1.59 -14.08 -18.87
CA GLU A 116 2.84 -14.14 -18.09
C GLU A 116 3.88 -13.09 -18.57
N PHE A 117 3.38 -12.00 -19.12
CA PHE A 117 4.20 -10.96 -19.72
C PHE A 117 4.36 -9.74 -18.80
N ASN A 118 5.59 -9.34 -18.55
CA ASN A 118 5.90 -8.14 -17.79
C ASN A 118 6.13 -6.97 -18.74
N THR A 119 5.21 -5.98 -18.72
CA THR A 119 5.31 -4.79 -19.58
C THR A 119 6.44 -3.84 -19.14
N GLY A 120 7.01 -3.99 -17.96
CA GLY A 120 7.98 -3.08 -17.38
C GLY A 120 7.39 -1.73 -16.94
N ARG A 121 6.06 -1.60 -16.89
CA ARG A 121 5.35 -0.33 -16.66
C ARG A 121 4.55 -0.29 -15.36
N ASN A 122 4.46 -1.39 -14.63
CA ASN A 122 3.65 -1.56 -13.42
C ASN A 122 2.16 -1.25 -13.58
N VAL A 123 1.66 -1.36 -14.80
CA VAL A 123 0.24 -1.25 -15.14
C VAL A 123 -0.18 -2.44 -15.99
N GLY A 124 -1.42 -2.86 -15.81
CA GLY A 124 -2.03 -3.96 -16.55
C GLY A 124 -3.50 -4.11 -16.19
N LYS A 125 -4.09 -5.26 -16.50
CA LYS A 125 -5.47 -5.55 -16.15
C LYS A 125 -5.61 -5.65 -14.63
N GLY A 126 -6.42 -4.74 -14.03
CA GLY A 126 -6.63 -4.68 -12.59
C GLY A 126 -5.46 -4.08 -11.78
N THR A 127 -4.44 -3.53 -12.45
CA THR A 127 -3.29 -2.89 -11.79
C THR A 127 -2.98 -1.53 -12.45
N PRO A 128 -2.83 -0.44 -11.67
CA PRO A 128 -3.10 -0.34 -10.22
C PRO A 128 -4.57 -0.58 -9.90
N THR A 129 -4.85 -1.15 -8.71
CA THR A 129 -6.23 -1.23 -8.22
C THR A 129 -6.68 0.13 -7.73
N VAL A 130 -7.86 0.56 -8.17
CA VAL A 130 -8.46 1.83 -7.75
C VAL A 130 -9.79 1.54 -7.04
N TRP A 131 -9.85 1.85 -5.76
CA TRP A 131 -11.05 1.75 -4.94
C TRP A 131 -11.73 3.10 -4.89
N TRP A 132 -13.06 3.12 -4.96
CA TRP A 132 -13.84 4.34 -5.04
C TRP A 132 -14.81 4.49 -3.88
N ASP A 133 -14.77 5.67 -3.25
CA ASP A 133 -15.83 6.22 -2.42
C ASP A 133 -16.40 7.44 -3.14
N ILE A 134 -17.65 7.36 -3.55
CA ILE A 134 -18.32 8.46 -4.24
C ILE A 134 -19.09 9.30 -3.22
N ILE A 135 -18.72 10.56 -3.10
CA ILE A 135 -19.26 11.50 -2.12
C ILE A 135 -20.30 12.40 -2.79
N PRO A 136 -21.57 12.34 -2.39
CA PRO A 136 -22.61 13.23 -2.91
C PRO A 136 -22.35 14.70 -2.56
N ASN A 137 -22.77 15.61 -3.45
CA ASN A 137 -22.72 17.05 -3.22
C ASN A 137 -21.33 17.60 -2.86
N SER A 138 -20.28 17.08 -3.47
CA SER A 138 -18.90 17.48 -3.23
C SER A 138 -18.13 17.60 -4.55
N ASP A 139 -17.27 18.57 -4.62
CA ASP A 139 -16.30 18.80 -5.71
C ASP A 139 -14.86 18.45 -5.32
N LYS A 140 -14.66 17.85 -4.13
CA LYS A 140 -13.36 17.47 -3.61
C LYS A 140 -12.95 16.07 -4.07
N CYS A 141 -11.66 15.84 -4.18
CA CYS A 141 -11.07 14.54 -4.45
C CYS A 141 -9.89 14.31 -3.53
N GLU A 142 -9.98 13.27 -2.70
CA GLU A 142 -8.91 12.82 -1.83
C GLU A 142 -8.38 11.48 -2.36
N ILE A 143 -7.07 11.36 -2.51
CA ILE A 143 -6.43 10.16 -3.04
C ILE A 143 -5.42 9.64 -2.04
N TYR A 144 -5.65 8.43 -1.58
CA TYR A 144 -4.72 7.68 -0.75
C TYR A 144 -3.99 6.67 -1.63
N ALA A 145 -2.68 6.60 -1.50
CA ALA A 145 -1.86 5.63 -2.24
C ALA A 145 -1.23 4.63 -1.27
N TYR A 146 -1.32 3.38 -1.63
CA TYR A 146 -0.74 2.28 -0.91
C TYR A 146 0.20 1.50 -1.83
N MET A 147 1.42 1.29 -1.37
CA MET A 147 2.44 0.55 -2.10
C MET A 147 2.85 -0.66 -1.27
N ALA A 148 2.49 -1.86 -1.72
CA ALA A 148 2.73 -3.09 -1.00
C ALA A 148 3.56 -4.08 -1.82
N GLY A 149 4.69 -4.49 -1.25
CA GLY A 149 5.51 -5.56 -1.80
C GLY A 149 4.91 -6.96 -1.60
N GLY A 150 5.41 -7.93 -2.34
CA GLY A 150 4.95 -9.33 -2.26
C GLY A 150 5.17 -9.94 -0.87
N GLY A 151 6.29 -9.66 -0.22
CA GLY A 151 6.56 -10.13 1.14
C GLY A 151 5.58 -9.61 2.17
N CYS A 152 5.14 -8.35 2.03
CA CYS A 152 4.18 -7.73 2.94
C CYS A 152 2.75 -8.25 2.71
N THR A 153 2.38 -8.58 1.47
CA THR A 153 1.01 -8.98 1.09
C THR A 153 0.79 -10.49 1.03
N LEU A 154 1.86 -11.25 0.92
CA LEU A 154 1.81 -12.72 0.86
C LEU A 154 1.03 -13.36 2.02
N PRO A 155 1.12 -12.87 3.27
CA PRO A 155 0.34 -13.40 4.39
C PRO A 155 -1.15 -13.05 4.35
N GLY A 156 -1.58 -12.11 3.51
CA GLY A 156 -2.97 -11.70 3.42
C GLY A 156 -3.91 -12.88 3.18
N LYS A 157 -4.91 -13.05 4.07
CA LYS A 157 -5.89 -14.14 3.99
C LYS A 157 -7.29 -13.65 4.33
N ALA A 158 -8.27 -14.29 3.71
CA ALA A 158 -9.68 -14.14 4.02
C ALA A 158 -10.23 -15.49 4.48
N MET A 159 -11.13 -15.47 5.47
CA MET A 159 -11.79 -16.65 5.98
C MET A 159 -13.24 -16.32 6.33
N VAL A 160 -14.12 -17.26 6.05
CA VAL A 160 -15.49 -17.25 6.54
C VAL A 160 -15.54 -18.08 7.81
N LEU A 161 -15.89 -17.46 8.94
CA LEU A 161 -16.00 -18.13 10.23
C LEU A 161 -17.46 -18.53 10.48
N MET A 162 -17.65 -19.68 11.11
CA MET A 162 -18.97 -20.07 11.61
C MET A 162 -19.41 -19.13 12.73
N PRO A 163 -20.70 -18.80 12.86
CA PRO A 163 -21.21 -17.86 13.87
C PRO A 163 -20.78 -18.22 15.31
N GLY A 164 -20.70 -19.51 15.61
CA GLY A 164 -20.26 -20.00 16.94
C GLY A 164 -18.77 -19.80 17.25
N ALA A 165 -17.96 -19.40 16.26
CA ALA A 165 -16.52 -19.16 16.49
C ALA A 165 -16.29 -17.86 17.28
N GLY A 166 -17.19 -16.88 17.18
CA GLY A 166 -17.12 -15.62 17.90
C GLY A 166 -15.80 -14.85 17.70
N TYR A 167 -15.51 -13.93 18.61
CA TYR A 167 -14.25 -13.17 18.59
C TYR A 167 -13.01 -14.02 18.83
N GLU A 168 -13.13 -15.13 19.57
CA GLU A 168 -12.03 -16.07 19.76
C GLU A 168 -11.59 -16.68 18.43
N GLY A 169 -12.54 -17.06 17.58
CA GLY A 169 -12.24 -17.54 16.24
C GLY A 169 -11.54 -16.50 15.36
N VAL A 170 -11.94 -15.23 15.46
CA VAL A 170 -11.26 -14.13 14.76
C VAL A 170 -9.84 -13.96 15.26
N THR A 171 -9.64 -13.89 16.58
CA THR A 171 -8.32 -13.75 17.19
C THR A 171 -7.40 -14.91 16.80
N LYS A 172 -7.93 -16.14 16.90
CA LYS A 172 -7.18 -17.33 16.49
C LYS A 172 -6.76 -17.26 15.03
N PHE A 173 -7.67 -16.91 14.13
CA PHE A 173 -7.36 -16.76 12.69
C PHE A 173 -6.26 -15.74 12.45
N VAL A 174 -6.34 -14.55 13.08
CA VAL A 174 -5.30 -13.52 12.96
C VAL A 174 -3.95 -14.03 13.43
N MET A 175 -3.91 -14.64 14.61
CA MET A 175 -2.67 -15.18 15.19
C MET A 175 -2.09 -16.33 14.35
N ASP A 176 -2.93 -17.22 13.82
CA ASP A 176 -2.50 -18.31 12.94
C ASP A 176 -1.88 -17.76 11.64
N VAL A 177 -2.44 -16.68 11.07
CA VAL A 177 -1.88 -16.02 9.88
C VAL A 177 -0.52 -15.39 10.20
N MET A 178 -0.43 -14.60 11.28
CA MET A 178 0.81 -13.92 11.67
C MET A 178 1.94 -14.92 11.95
N THR A 179 1.66 -15.98 12.71
CA THR A 179 2.68 -16.96 13.11
C THR A 179 3.09 -17.89 11.98
N SER A 180 2.19 -18.20 11.04
CA SER A 180 2.50 -19.10 9.92
C SER A 180 3.52 -18.55 8.93
N TYR A 181 3.61 -17.24 8.79
CA TYR A 181 4.57 -16.59 7.88
C TYR A 181 5.83 -16.10 8.60
N GLY A 182 5.72 -15.73 9.89
CA GLY A 182 6.85 -15.28 10.69
C GLY A 182 7.68 -14.20 10.01
N ILE A 183 8.98 -14.39 9.95
CA ILE A 183 9.93 -13.44 9.34
C ILE A 183 9.73 -13.22 7.83
N ASN A 184 9.07 -14.13 7.13
CA ASN A 184 8.81 -14.00 5.70
C ASN A 184 7.77 -12.91 5.38
N ALA A 185 7.07 -12.40 6.38
CA ALA A 185 6.11 -11.29 6.25
C ALA A 185 6.74 -9.90 6.39
N CYS A 186 8.06 -9.79 6.33
CA CYS A 186 8.81 -8.52 6.47
C CYS A 186 8.50 -7.77 7.77
N PRO A 187 8.78 -8.33 8.96
CA PRO A 187 8.54 -7.65 10.24
C PRO A 187 9.37 -6.34 10.35
N PRO A 188 8.92 -5.39 11.19
CA PRO A 188 7.75 -5.45 12.09
C PRO A 188 6.43 -5.40 11.32
N LEU A 189 5.41 -6.10 11.86
CA LEU A 189 4.12 -6.25 11.17
C LEU A 189 3.15 -5.14 11.55
N LEU A 190 2.46 -4.58 10.55
CA LEU A 190 1.23 -3.85 10.72
C LEU A 190 0.07 -4.74 10.26
N VAL A 191 -0.87 -5.02 11.15
CA VAL A 191 -1.97 -5.94 10.90
C VAL A 191 -3.27 -5.19 10.76
N GLY A 192 -3.86 -5.23 9.56
CA GLY A 192 -5.22 -4.75 9.31
C GLY A 192 -6.23 -5.89 9.38
N VAL A 193 -7.27 -5.72 10.17
CA VAL A 193 -8.37 -6.68 10.29
C VAL A 193 -9.67 -6.04 9.83
N GLY A 194 -10.22 -6.52 8.72
CA GLY A 194 -11.53 -6.09 8.19
C GLY A 194 -12.59 -7.14 8.46
N GLY A 195 -13.73 -6.73 9.01
CA GLY A 195 -14.92 -7.58 9.17
C GLY A 195 -16.07 -7.06 8.32
N LEU A 196 -16.76 -7.96 7.62
CA LEU A 196 -17.98 -7.63 6.90
C LEU A 196 -19.21 -8.06 7.71
N THR A 197 -20.18 -7.16 7.84
CA THR A 197 -21.46 -7.50 8.41
C THR A 197 -22.29 -8.27 7.38
N ALA A 198 -22.52 -9.55 7.63
CA ALA A 198 -23.43 -10.39 6.83
C ALA A 198 -24.43 -11.09 7.74
N VAL A 199 -25.59 -11.39 7.22
CA VAL A 199 -26.75 -11.93 7.98
C VAL A 199 -26.46 -13.25 8.70
N SER A 200 -25.38 -13.95 8.34
CA SER A 200 -24.98 -15.23 8.94
C SER A 200 -23.49 -15.55 8.85
N ILE A 201 -22.63 -14.63 8.42
CA ILE A 201 -21.22 -14.92 8.15
C ILE A 201 -20.36 -13.75 8.60
N VAL A 202 -19.44 -14.00 9.52
CA VAL A 202 -18.36 -13.05 9.84
C VAL A 202 -17.19 -13.39 8.92
N SER A 203 -16.88 -12.49 8.00
CA SER A 203 -15.68 -12.59 7.17
C SER A 203 -14.61 -11.70 7.77
N ALA A 204 -13.49 -12.27 8.18
CA ALA A 204 -12.31 -11.51 8.59
C ALA A 204 -11.31 -11.51 7.43
N VAL A 205 -10.94 -10.33 6.98
CA VAL A 205 -9.87 -10.14 6.01
C VAL A 205 -8.67 -9.58 6.76
N VAL A 206 -7.56 -10.29 6.75
CA VAL A 206 -6.32 -9.85 7.37
C VAL A 206 -5.37 -9.39 6.27
N PHE A 207 -5.06 -8.11 6.27
CA PHE A 207 -3.99 -7.55 5.45
C PHE A 207 -2.80 -7.24 6.35
N LEU A 208 -1.66 -7.81 6.03
CA LEU A 208 -0.40 -7.50 6.69
C LEU A 208 0.36 -6.48 5.84
N SER A 209 0.60 -5.31 6.40
CA SER A 209 1.31 -4.24 5.69
C SER A 209 2.06 -3.32 6.64
N LEU A 210 3.20 -2.84 6.18
CA LEU A 210 4.05 -1.86 6.87
C LEU A 210 3.67 -0.39 6.63
N ILE A 211 2.50 -0.09 6.07
CA ILE A 211 2.15 1.29 5.72
C ILE A 211 0.90 1.72 6.44
N HIS A 212 1.04 2.82 7.19
CA HIS A 212 -0.02 3.51 7.89
C HIS A 212 -0.82 4.39 6.92
N ILE A 213 -2.15 4.37 7.10
CA ILE A 213 -3.04 5.38 6.52
C ILE A 213 -3.33 6.37 7.66
N SER A 214 -2.72 7.57 7.60
CA SER A 214 -3.10 8.66 8.50
C SER A 214 -4.48 9.19 8.13
N GLU A 215 -5.33 9.44 9.13
CA GLU A 215 -6.55 10.22 9.00
C GLU A 215 -6.26 11.67 8.57
#